data_c05e01e65ac21eae86d698de5221c2d3
#
_entry.id   c05e01e65ac21eae86d698de5221c2d3
#
_cell.length_a   1.000
_cell.length_b   1.000
_cell.length_c   1.000
_cell.angle_alpha   90.00
_cell.angle_beta   90.00
_cell.angle_gamma   90.00
#
_symmetry.space_group_name_H-M   'P 1'
#
loop_
_entity.id
_entity.type
_entity.pdbx_description
1 polymer ?
#
loop_
_entity_poly.entity_id
_entity_poly.type
_entity_poly.pdbx_seq_one_letter_code
_entity_poly.pdbx_strand_id
1 'polypeptide(L)'
;MNQVLSERIKNLPASATLAMAAKARELKNEGKDIIGLSLGEPDFNTPDFIKEAAIDAIDSDYNSYTPVDGYLELKEAICEKFKRDNGLNFAPNQIVVSTGAKQSIANAVQVLINPGDDVLLVAPYWVSYSAIVILAEGNPIEIRSDIETDFKITPSQLEAAITPKTKLVMLNSPNNPSGSVYLSLIHISEPTRPSS
;
A
#
# COMPACT_ATOMS: atom_id res chain seq x y z
N MET A 1 11.16 30.38 2.98
CA MET A 1 11.59 29.00 2.62
C MET A 1 10.58 28.20 1.76
N ASN A 2 9.30 28.60 1.67
CA ASN A 2 8.28 27.83 0.92
C ASN A 2 8.34 27.92 -0.62
N GLN A 3 9.15 28.78 -1.20
CA GLN A 3 9.20 28.97 -2.66
C GLN A 3 10.00 27.90 -3.43
N VAL A 4 10.77 27.05 -2.72
CA VAL A 4 11.64 26.04 -3.33
C VAL A 4 10.97 24.68 -3.48
N LEU A 5 9.86 24.43 -2.76
CA LEU A 5 9.13 23.16 -2.79
C LEU A 5 8.12 23.14 -3.94
N SER A 6 7.97 21.98 -4.57
CA SER A 6 6.93 21.76 -5.58
C SER A 6 5.53 21.87 -4.97
N GLU A 7 4.52 22.25 -5.77
CA GLU A 7 3.14 22.39 -5.29
C GLU A 7 2.59 21.07 -4.74
N ARG A 8 2.93 19.91 -5.35
CA ARG A 8 2.53 18.59 -4.85
C ARG A 8 3.02 18.29 -3.43
N ILE A 9 4.24 18.78 -3.07
CA ILE A 9 4.76 18.62 -1.69
C ILE A 9 4.06 19.59 -0.73
N LYS A 10 3.74 20.81 -1.18
CA LYS A 10 3.01 21.77 -0.35
C LYS A 10 1.58 21.30 -0.05
N ASN A 11 0.97 20.60 -0.99
CA ASN A 11 -0.37 20.03 -0.85
C ASN A 11 -0.41 18.73 -0.07
N LEU A 12 0.75 18.14 0.25
CA LEU A 12 0.83 16.89 0.99
C LEU A 12 0.56 17.14 2.49
N PRO A 13 -0.48 16.53 3.09
CA PRO A 13 -0.71 16.65 4.51
C PRO A 13 0.39 15.97 5.31
N ALA A 14 0.75 16.53 6.46
CA ALA A 14 1.67 15.87 7.38
C ALA A 14 1.10 14.51 7.84
N SER A 15 1.97 13.51 7.99
CA SER A 15 1.53 12.18 8.43
C SER A 15 1.01 12.22 9.87
N ALA A 16 -0.30 12.06 10.04
CA ALA A 16 -0.95 12.00 11.34
C ALA A 16 -0.37 10.86 12.21
N THR A 17 -0.07 9.72 11.62
CA THR A 17 0.52 8.56 12.32
C THR A 17 1.90 8.89 12.90
N LEU A 18 2.76 9.56 12.13
CA LEU A 18 4.08 9.97 12.61
C LEU A 18 3.98 11.04 13.69
N ALA A 19 3.07 12.00 13.55
CA ALA A 19 2.83 13.03 14.55
C ALA A 19 2.35 12.43 15.87
N MET A 20 1.41 11.48 15.81
CA MET A 20 0.92 10.77 17.01
C MET A 20 2.00 9.91 17.67
N ALA A 21 2.81 9.19 16.89
CA ALA A 21 3.93 8.40 17.40
C ALA A 21 5.00 9.30 18.08
N ALA A 22 5.29 10.46 17.49
CA ALA A 22 6.19 11.44 18.08
C ALA A 22 5.64 11.98 19.39
N LYS A 23 4.34 12.34 19.46
CA LYS A 23 3.69 12.82 20.67
C LYS A 23 3.66 11.77 21.78
N ALA A 24 3.35 10.52 21.45
CA ALA A 24 3.37 9.42 22.41
C ALA A 24 4.78 9.24 23.03
N ARG A 25 5.82 9.37 22.20
CA ARG A 25 7.22 9.29 22.65
C ARG A 25 7.61 10.43 23.56
N GLU A 26 7.21 11.67 23.22
CA GLU A 26 7.41 12.86 24.05
C GLU A 26 6.79 12.66 25.44
N LEU A 27 5.51 12.24 25.50
CA LEU A 27 4.79 12.02 26.76
C LEU A 27 5.42 10.90 27.61
N LYS A 28 5.91 9.82 27.00
CA LYS A 28 6.66 8.78 27.71
C LYS A 28 7.96 9.32 28.29
N ASN A 29 8.67 10.17 27.57
CA ASN A 29 9.91 10.79 28.05
C ASN A 29 9.65 11.78 29.22
N GLU A 30 8.44 12.34 29.31
CA GLU A 30 7.96 13.14 30.46
C GLU A 30 7.55 12.27 31.66
N GLY A 31 7.69 10.94 31.58
CA GLY A 31 7.35 10.01 32.64
C GLY A 31 5.86 9.65 32.72
N LYS A 32 5.06 9.99 31.71
CA LYS A 32 3.64 9.61 31.66
C LYS A 32 3.47 8.17 31.20
N ASP A 33 2.57 7.45 31.85
CA ASP A 33 2.18 6.10 31.43
C ASP A 33 1.26 6.21 30.20
N ILE A 34 1.81 5.90 29.02
CA ILE A 34 1.12 6.01 27.73
C ILE A 34 1.01 4.64 27.08
N ILE A 35 -0.21 4.24 26.79
CA ILE A 35 -0.51 3.08 25.94
C ILE A 35 -0.46 3.55 24.47
N GLY A 36 0.53 3.04 23.71
CA GLY A 36 0.72 3.41 22.30
C GLY A 36 -0.10 2.51 21.37
N LEU A 37 -1.12 3.07 20.73
CA LEU A 37 -1.95 2.39 19.73
C LEU A 37 -1.86 3.03 18.32
N SER A 38 -0.90 3.93 18.12
CA SER A 38 -0.80 4.72 16.91
C SER A 38 0.05 4.07 15.79
N LEU A 39 0.86 3.08 16.13
CA LEU A 39 1.73 2.36 15.20
C LEU A 39 1.55 0.86 15.41
N GLY A 40 1.26 0.14 14.34
CA GLY A 40 1.17 -1.32 14.35
C GLY A 40 2.50 -1.92 13.91
N GLU A 41 3.12 -2.70 14.77
CA GLU A 41 4.31 -3.50 14.46
C GLU A 41 4.07 -4.95 14.92
N PRO A 42 4.60 -5.96 14.21
CA PRO A 42 4.59 -7.32 14.70
C PRO A 42 5.32 -7.42 16.05
N ASP A 43 4.75 -8.16 16.99
CA ASP A 43 5.37 -8.44 18.29
C ASP A 43 6.36 -9.61 18.26
N PHE A 44 6.52 -10.24 17.09
CA PHE A 44 7.50 -11.28 16.81
C PHE A 44 8.77 -10.72 16.19
N ASN A 45 9.91 -11.24 16.62
CA ASN A 45 11.19 -10.97 15.95
C ASN A 45 11.26 -11.69 14.60
N THR A 46 12.13 -11.22 13.73
CA THR A 46 12.46 -11.92 12.48
C THR A 46 12.91 -13.34 12.80
N PRO A 47 12.36 -14.40 12.16
CA PRO A 47 12.79 -15.77 12.35
C PRO A 47 14.30 -15.96 12.13
N ASP A 48 14.93 -16.82 12.94
CA ASP A 48 16.39 -16.96 12.95
C ASP A 48 16.94 -17.40 11.59
N PHE A 49 16.28 -18.33 10.90
CA PHE A 49 16.70 -18.75 9.56
C PHE A 49 16.74 -17.62 8.52
N ILE A 50 15.90 -16.58 8.67
CA ILE A 50 15.92 -15.40 7.79
C ILE A 50 17.11 -14.50 8.15
N LYS A 51 17.40 -14.36 9.46
CA LYS A 51 18.57 -13.58 9.92
C LYS A 51 19.87 -14.24 9.46
N GLU A 52 19.97 -15.56 9.61
CA GLU A 52 21.11 -16.36 9.18
C GLU A 52 21.34 -16.20 7.67
N ALA A 53 20.30 -16.36 6.84
CA ALA A 53 20.40 -16.15 5.41
C ALA A 53 20.86 -14.73 5.03
N ALA A 54 20.45 -13.72 5.80
CA ALA A 54 20.89 -12.34 5.57
C ALA A 54 22.38 -12.15 5.94
N ILE A 55 22.86 -12.79 7.03
CA ILE A 55 24.26 -12.77 7.43
C ILE A 55 25.11 -13.48 6.37
N ASP A 56 24.69 -14.68 5.92
CA ASP A 56 25.38 -15.42 4.87
C ASP A 56 25.47 -14.63 3.56
N ALA A 57 24.44 -13.87 3.21
CA ALA A 57 24.46 -13.01 2.02
C ALA A 57 25.47 -11.87 2.16
N ILE A 58 25.60 -11.27 3.36
CA ILE A 58 26.61 -10.25 3.64
C ILE A 58 28.01 -10.83 3.55
N ASP A 59 28.24 -11.99 4.18
CA ASP A 59 29.55 -12.67 4.20
C ASP A 59 29.94 -13.20 2.79
N SER A 60 28.95 -13.42 1.92
CA SER A 60 29.14 -13.83 0.51
C SER A 60 29.21 -12.66 -0.46
N ASP A 61 29.41 -11.42 0.03
CA ASP A 61 29.55 -10.21 -0.79
C ASP A 61 28.38 -9.89 -1.72
N TYR A 62 27.12 -10.20 -1.29
CA TYR A 62 25.91 -9.77 -2.01
C TYR A 62 25.70 -8.25 -1.88
N ASN A 63 26.67 -7.46 -2.32
CA ASN A 63 26.74 -6.01 -2.15
C ASN A 63 26.85 -5.23 -3.48
N SER A 64 26.80 -5.91 -4.62
CA SER A 64 26.86 -5.31 -5.94
C SER A 64 25.48 -4.83 -6.42
N TYR A 65 25.45 -4.03 -7.48
CA TYR A 65 24.20 -3.62 -8.13
C TYR A 65 23.40 -4.84 -8.60
N THR A 66 22.12 -4.83 -8.28
CA THR A 66 21.17 -5.85 -8.72
C THR A 66 20.55 -5.48 -10.07
N PRO A 67 19.92 -6.44 -10.80
CA PRO A 67 18.95 -6.09 -11.82
C PRO A 67 17.88 -5.14 -11.27
N VAL A 68 17.41 -4.20 -12.10
CA VAL A 68 16.46 -3.15 -11.68
C VAL A 68 15.15 -3.74 -11.12
N ASP A 69 14.73 -4.87 -11.66
CA ASP A 69 13.51 -5.58 -11.30
C ASP A 69 13.72 -6.69 -10.24
N GLY A 70 14.94 -6.82 -9.71
CA GLY A 70 15.32 -7.80 -8.68
C GLY A 70 16.05 -9.03 -9.22
N TYR A 71 16.65 -9.81 -8.31
CA TYR A 71 17.31 -11.07 -8.64
C TYR A 71 16.35 -12.08 -9.27
N LEU A 72 16.83 -12.82 -10.27
CA LEU A 72 16.03 -13.82 -10.96
C LEU A 72 15.51 -14.89 -10.00
N GLU A 73 16.38 -15.40 -9.14
CA GLU A 73 16.06 -16.44 -8.15
C GLU A 73 14.95 -15.99 -7.19
N LEU A 74 14.97 -14.72 -6.77
CA LEU A 74 13.92 -14.15 -5.93
C LEU A 74 12.58 -14.04 -6.70
N LYS A 75 12.62 -13.62 -7.96
CA LYS A 75 11.42 -13.55 -8.81
C LYS A 75 10.81 -14.93 -9.08
N GLU A 76 11.65 -15.93 -9.30
CA GLU A 76 11.22 -17.34 -9.43
C GLU A 76 10.55 -17.84 -8.14
N ALA A 77 11.17 -17.60 -6.97
CA ALA A 77 10.59 -17.96 -5.69
C ALA A 77 9.25 -17.25 -5.42
N ILE A 78 9.11 -15.98 -5.85
CA ILE A 78 7.84 -15.25 -5.79
C ILE A 78 6.79 -15.90 -6.70
N CYS A 79 7.14 -16.29 -7.92
CA CYS A 79 6.23 -16.99 -8.84
C CYS A 79 5.75 -18.33 -8.25
N GLU A 80 6.65 -19.11 -7.67
CA GLU A 80 6.32 -20.37 -7.00
C GLU A 80 5.38 -20.12 -5.80
N LYS A 81 5.66 -19.10 -4.99
CA LYS A 81 4.79 -18.71 -3.88
C LYS A 81 3.39 -18.34 -4.37
N PHE A 82 3.25 -17.53 -5.40
CA PHE A 82 1.94 -17.16 -5.95
C PHE A 82 1.18 -18.37 -6.49
N LYS A 83 1.88 -19.30 -7.14
CA LYS A 83 1.27 -20.54 -7.62
C LYS A 83 0.80 -21.41 -6.47
N ARG A 84 1.65 -21.64 -5.46
CA ARG A 84 1.36 -22.50 -4.31
C ARG A 84 0.24 -21.96 -3.43
N ASP A 85 0.30 -20.67 -3.08
CA ASP A 85 -0.54 -20.08 -2.04
C ASP A 85 -1.82 -19.43 -2.61
N ASN A 86 -1.77 -18.96 -3.85
CA ASN A 86 -2.84 -18.18 -4.45
C ASN A 86 -3.42 -18.80 -5.73
N GLY A 87 -2.83 -19.87 -6.26
CA GLY A 87 -3.24 -20.46 -7.55
C GLY A 87 -2.95 -19.57 -8.77
N LEU A 88 -2.12 -18.54 -8.61
CA LEU A 88 -1.78 -17.58 -9.66
C LEU A 88 -0.49 -18.00 -10.38
N ASN A 89 -0.51 -17.94 -11.71
CA ASN A 89 0.64 -18.27 -12.53
C ASN A 89 1.22 -17.00 -13.15
N PHE A 90 2.45 -16.66 -12.76
CA PHE A 90 3.24 -15.58 -13.35
C PHE A 90 4.59 -16.10 -13.83
N ALA A 91 5.15 -15.43 -14.83
CA ALA A 91 6.54 -15.61 -15.24
C ALA A 91 7.45 -14.59 -14.54
N PRO A 92 8.75 -14.87 -14.34
CA PRO A 92 9.67 -13.94 -13.67
C PRO A 92 9.77 -12.55 -14.31
N ASN A 93 9.55 -12.43 -15.61
CA ASN A 93 9.51 -11.14 -16.32
C ASN A 93 8.25 -10.31 -16.04
N GLN A 94 7.29 -10.85 -15.30
CA GLN A 94 6.09 -10.15 -14.81
C GLN A 94 6.23 -9.71 -13.34
N ILE A 95 7.39 -9.94 -12.73
CA ILE A 95 7.67 -9.62 -11.32
C ILE A 95 8.66 -8.46 -11.26
N VAL A 96 8.33 -7.48 -10.43
CA VAL A 96 9.24 -6.39 -10.03
C VAL A 96 9.33 -6.41 -8.51
N VAL A 97 10.54 -6.51 -7.99
CA VAL A 97 10.82 -6.48 -6.55
C VAL A 97 11.00 -5.04 -6.10
N SER A 98 10.35 -4.68 -5.01
CA SER A 98 10.39 -3.32 -4.46
C SER A 98 10.79 -3.35 -2.97
N THR A 99 11.31 -2.23 -2.48
CA THR A 99 11.63 -2.06 -1.06
C THR A 99 10.34 -1.83 -0.25
N GLY A 100 9.58 -2.91 -0.08
CA GLY A 100 8.31 -2.94 0.62
C GLY A 100 7.11 -2.49 -0.22
N ALA A 101 5.91 -2.82 0.27
CA ALA A 101 4.64 -2.57 -0.42
C ALA A 101 4.39 -1.09 -0.74
N LYS A 102 4.87 -0.17 0.09
CA LYS A 102 4.73 1.27 -0.17
C LYS A 102 5.37 1.68 -1.48
N GLN A 103 6.57 1.19 -1.77
CA GLN A 103 7.26 1.48 -3.03
C GLN A 103 6.54 0.83 -4.21
N SER A 104 6.06 -0.42 -4.08
CA SER A 104 5.29 -1.08 -5.15
C SER A 104 4.04 -0.29 -5.51
N ILE A 105 3.29 0.18 -4.51
CA ILE A 105 2.08 0.98 -4.70
C ILE A 105 2.43 2.34 -5.33
N ALA A 106 3.48 3.00 -4.84
CA ALA A 106 3.91 4.29 -5.40
C ALA A 106 4.33 4.16 -6.86
N ASN A 107 5.08 3.12 -7.21
CA ASN A 107 5.47 2.85 -8.60
C ASN A 107 4.24 2.58 -9.47
N ALA A 108 3.30 1.74 -9.02
CA ALA A 108 2.09 1.43 -9.76
C ALA A 108 1.23 2.69 -10.01
N VAL A 109 1.05 3.50 -8.97
CA VAL A 109 0.28 4.75 -9.09
C VAL A 109 0.95 5.72 -10.06
N GLN A 110 2.27 5.91 -9.96
CA GLN A 110 3.01 6.80 -10.88
C GLN A 110 2.99 6.35 -12.34
N VAL A 111 2.91 5.03 -12.59
CA VAL A 111 2.80 4.47 -13.95
C VAL A 111 1.40 4.65 -14.53
N LEU A 112 0.36 4.62 -13.70
CA LEU A 112 -1.03 4.58 -14.13
C LEU A 112 -1.72 5.96 -14.16
N ILE A 113 -1.33 6.88 -13.28
CA ILE A 113 -2.05 8.12 -13.00
C ILE A 113 -1.40 9.32 -13.68
N ASN A 114 -2.20 10.08 -14.40
CA ASN A 114 -1.84 11.40 -14.91
C ASN A 114 -2.39 12.50 -13.99
N PRO A 115 -1.86 13.73 -14.09
CA PRO A 115 -2.42 14.87 -13.36
C PRO A 115 -3.92 15.02 -13.62
N GLY A 116 -4.71 15.03 -12.52
CA GLY A 116 -6.15 15.20 -12.56
C GLY A 116 -6.98 13.93 -12.72
N ASP A 117 -6.36 12.76 -12.88
CA ASP A 117 -7.05 11.46 -12.83
C ASP A 117 -7.59 11.17 -11.41
N ASP A 118 -8.77 10.58 -11.33
CA ASP A 118 -9.40 10.22 -10.07
C ASP A 118 -8.98 8.79 -9.65
N VAL A 119 -8.59 8.66 -8.37
CA VAL A 119 -8.30 7.38 -7.73
C VAL A 119 -9.27 7.16 -6.59
N LEU A 120 -10.09 6.13 -6.67
CA LEU A 120 -11.08 5.80 -5.66
C LEU A 120 -10.41 5.06 -4.49
N LEU A 121 -10.60 5.58 -3.29
CA LEU A 121 -10.07 5.04 -2.03
C LEU A 121 -11.22 4.66 -1.11
N VAL A 122 -11.28 3.39 -0.70
CA VAL A 122 -12.32 2.91 0.23
C VAL A 122 -11.89 3.19 1.67
N ALA A 123 -12.57 4.14 2.32
CA ALA A 123 -12.28 4.53 3.71
C ALA A 123 -13.00 3.60 4.72
N PRO A 124 -12.35 3.28 5.87
CA PRO A 124 -11.00 3.71 6.25
C PRO A 124 -9.92 3.00 5.46
N TYR A 125 -8.82 3.67 5.16
CA TYR A 125 -7.70 3.12 4.39
C TYR A 125 -6.36 3.52 5.01
N TRP A 126 -5.31 2.84 4.61
CA TRP A 126 -3.96 3.19 5.03
C TRP A 126 -3.57 4.59 4.55
N VAL A 127 -3.20 5.45 5.48
CA VAL A 127 -2.94 6.89 5.26
C VAL A 127 -1.99 7.20 4.11
N SER A 128 -1.12 6.26 3.72
CA SER A 128 -0.20 6.47 2.61
C SER A 128 -0.88 6.45 1.24
N TYR A 129 -2.07 5.89 1.08
CA TYR A 129 -2.72 5.81 -0.23
C TYR A 129 -3.02 7.18 -0.82
N SER A 130 -3.71 8.04 -0.05
CA SER A 130 -4.02 9.40 -0.51
C SER A 130 -2.75 10.21 -0.76
N ALA A 131 -1.74 10.08 0.09
CA ALA A 131 -0.46 10.75 -0.08
C ALA A 131 0.25 10.35 -1.38
N ILE A 132 0.27 9.07 -1.71
CA ILE A 132 0.86 8.57 -2.96
C ILE A 132 0.12 9.10 -4.18
N VAL A 133 -1.22 9.14 -4.15
CA VAL A 133 -2.05 9.68 -5.22
C VAL A 133 -1.76 11.17 -5.44
N ILE A 134 -1.71 11.97 -4.36
CA ILE A 134 -1.39 13.40 -4.42
C ILE A 134 0.03 13.61 -5.01
N LEU A 135 1.00 12.80 -4.62
CA LEU A 135 2.36 12.89 -5.17
C LEU A 135 2.44 12.58 -6.67
N ALA A 136 1.52 11.75 -7.17
CA ALA A 136 1.36 11.47 -8.60
C ALA A 136 0.47 12.51 -9.31
N GLU A 137 0.06 13.59 -8.61
CA GLU A 137 -0.81 14.67 -9.12
C GLU A 137 -2.23 14.20 -9.49
N GLY A 138 -2.64 13.01 -8.99
CA GLY A 138 -4.00 12.50 -9.07
C GLY A 138 -4.90 13.03 -7.95
N ASN A 139 -6.20 12.83 -8.09
CA ASN A 139 -7.22 13.20 -7.13
C ASN A 139 -7.64 11.98 -6.30
N PRO A 140 -7.35 11.91 -5.01
CA PRO A 140 -7.88 10.87 -4.15
C PRO A 140 -9.36 11.14 -3.86
N ILE A 141 -10.24 10.26 -4.32
CA ILE A 141 -11.69 10.30 -4.10
C ILE A 141 -12.05 9.28 -3.05
N GLU A 142 -12.54 9.74 -1.91
CA GLU A 142 -12.88 8.89 -0.78
C GLU A 142 -14.31 8.34 -0.90
N ILE A 143 -14.44 7.01 -0.83
CA ILE A 143 -15.73 6.33 -0.68
C ILE A 143 -15.85 5.90 0.78
N ARG A 144 -16.79 6.50 1.50
CA ARG A 144 -16.96 6.27 2.94
C ARG A 144 -17.69 4.98 3.22
N SER A 145 -17.20 4.24 4.20
CA SER A 145 -17.88 3.15 4.87
C SER A 145 -17.82 3.36 6.39
N ASP A 146 -18.64 2.65 7.13
CA ASP A 146 -18.77 2.80 8.57
C ASP A 146 -18.83 1.43 9.30
N ILE A 147 -18.96 1.47 10.61
CA ILE A 147 -19.03 0.28 11.45
C ILE A 147 -20.31 -0.54 11.18
N GLU A 148 -21.40 0.10 10.76
CA GLU A 148 -22.67 -0.58 10.51
C GLU A 148 -22.59 -1.48 9.26
N THR A 149 -21.68 -1.14 8.35
CA THR A 149 -21.37 -1.96 7.16
C THR A 149 -20.10 -2.81 7.34
N ASP A 150 -19.59 -2.95 8.55
CA ASP A 150 -18.31 -3.61 8.83
C ASP A 150 -17.17 -3.01 7.98
N PHE A 151 -17.20 -1.70 7.82
CA PHE A 151 -16.24 -0.93 6.99
C PHE A 151 -16.09 -1.43 5.55
N LYS A 152 -17.18 -1.89 4.96
CA LYS A 152 -17.28 -2.36 3.57
C LYS A 152 -18.18 -1.44 2.77
N ILE A 153 -17.80 -1.17 1.52
CA ILE A 153 -18.66 -0.46 0.58
C ILE A 153 -19.53 -1.45 -0.20
N THR A 154 -20.66 -0.96 -0.68
CA THR A 154 -21.55 -1.69 -1.59
C THR A 154 -21.15 -1.43 -3.05
N PRO A 155 -21.51 -2.31 -3.98
CA PRO A 155 -21.33 -2.06 -5.42
C PRO A 155 -21.96 -0.74 -5.87
N SER A 156 -23.14 -0.38 -5.35
CA SER A 156 -23.81 0.88 -5.68
C SER A 156 -23.03 2.13 -5.24
N GLN A 157 -22.36 2.07 -4.07
CA GLN A 157 -21.48 3.16 -3.62
C GLN A 157 -20.26 3.30 -4.53
N LEU A 158 -19.67 2.17 -4.96
CA LEU A 158 -18.55 2.19 -5.89
C LEU A 158 -18.99 2.76 -7.24
N GLU A 159 -20.09 2.28 -7.79
CA GLU A 159 -20.63 2.74 -9.07
C GLU A 159 -20.96 4.24 -9.07
N ALA A 160 -21.55 4.74 -7.99
CA ALA A 160 -21.86 6.17 -7.82
C ALA A 160 -20.59 7.06 -7.74
N ALA A 161 -19.45 6.50 -7.33
CA ALA A 161 -18.18 7.23 -7.25
C ALA A 161 -17.39 7.24 -8.56
N ILE A 162 -17.73 6.37 -9.52
CA ILE A 162 -17.05 6.28 -10.81
C ILE A 162 -17.41 7.49 -11.68
N THR A 163 -16.40 8.15 -12.21
CA THR A 163 -16.52 9.28 -13.15
C THR A 163 -15.72 8.97 -14.43
N PRO A 164 -15.88 9.75 -15.50
CA PRO A 164 -15.02 9.64 -16.68
C PRO A 164 -13.52 9.86 -16.41
N LYS A 165 -13.16 10.43 -15.25
CA LYS A 165 -11.78 10.64 -14.80
C LYS A 165 -11.26 9.50 -13.94
N THR A 166 -12.10 8.56 -13.52
CA THR A 166 -11.71 7.44 -12.66
C THR A 166 -10.74 6.54 -13.42
N LYS A 167 -9.55 6.40 -12.89
CA LYS A 167 -8.47 5.60 -13.47
C LYS A 167 -8.12 4.38 -12.64
N LEU A 168 -8.27 4.46 -11.32
CA LEU A 168 -7.84 3.42 -10.41
C LEU A 168 -8.80 3.31 -9.23
N VAL A 169 -9.03 2.08 -8.78
CA VAL A 169 -9.67 1.77 -7.48
C VAL A 169 -8.63 1.06 -6.62
N MET A 170 -8.42 1.55 -5.40
CA MET A 170 -7.54 0.90 -4.42
C MET A 170 -8.38 0.24 -3.35
N LEU A 171 -8.32 -1.08 -3.32
CA LEU A 171 -9.02 -1.92 -2.34
C LEU A 171 -8.00 -2.77 -1.58
N ASN A 172 -8.15 -2.86 -0.26
CA ASN A 172 -7.33 -3.68 0.60
C ASN A 172 -8.19 -4.64 1.42
N SER A 173 -7.92 -5.94 1.34
CA SER A 173 -8.62 -6.99 2.09
C SER A 173 -7.64 -8.11 2.46
N PRO A 174 -7.47 -8.46 3.75
CA PRO A 174 -7.96 -7.75 4.94
C PRO A 174 -7.54 -6.30 4.97
N ASN A 175 -8.45 -5.39 5.37
CA ASN A 175 -8.20 -3.96 5.28
C ASN A 175 -7.27 -3.44 6.39
N ASN A 176 -6.37 -2.56 6.03
CA ASN A 176 -5.62 -1.73 6.96
C ASN A 176 -6.27 -0.31 6.97
N PRO A 177 -6.88 0.18 8.09
CA PRO A 177 -6.67 -0.29 9.48
C PRO A 177 -7.82 -1.14 10.07
N SER A 178 -8.96 -1.32 9.41
CA SER A 178 -10.16 -1.89 10.05
C SER A 178 -10.09 -3.39 10.32
N GLY A 179 -9.24 -4.13 9.59
CA GLY A 179 -9.18 -5.59 9.62
C GLY A 179 -10.34 -6.27 8.88
N SER A 180 -11.28 -5.52 8.33
CA SER A 180 -12.44 -6.06 7.63
C SER A 180 -12.05 -6.81 6.36
N VAL A 181 -12.76 -7.92 6.10
CA VAL A 181 -12.51 -8.80 4.97
C VAL A 181 -13.72 -8.79 4.03
N TYR A 182 -13.47 -8.49 2.78
CA TYR A 182 -14.48 -8.67 1.73
C TYR A 182 -14.64 -10.16 1.42
N LEU A 183 -15.88 -10.63 1.35
CA LEU A 183 -16.18 -12.01 0.96
C LEU A 183 -16.07 -12.18 -0.56
N SER A 184 -15.67 -13.35 -1.02
CA SER A 184 -15.42 -13.65 -2.45
C SER A 184 -16.61 -13.33 -3.37
N LEU A 185 -17.85 -13.46 -2.89
CA LEU A 185 -19.06 -13.13 -3.64
C LEU A 185 -19.23 -11.63 -3.94
N ILE A 186 -18.54 -10.75 -3.20
CA ILE A 186 -18.56 -9.30 -3.41
C ILE A 186 -17.38 -8.89 -4.33
N HIS A 187 -16.37 -9.74 -4.45
CA HIS A 187 -15.19 -9.50 -5.28
C HIS A 187 -15.39 -9.83 -6.76
N ILE A 188 -16.51 -10.47 -7.15
CA ILE A 188 -16.81 -10.78 -8.53
C ILE A 188 -17.59 -9.60 -9.16
N SER A 189 -16.97 -8.45 -9.23
CA SER A 189 -17.23 -7.53 -10.31
C SER A 189 -16.22 -7.88 -11.41
N GLU A 190 -16.63 -8.70 -12.36
CA GLU A 190 -15.84 -8.82 -13.59
C GLU A 190 -15.67 -7.42 -14.17
N PRO A 191 -14.44 -7.01 -14.53
CA PRO A 191 -14.27 -5.80 -15.31
C PRO A 191 -14.99 -6.05 -16.63
N THR A 192 -16.16 -5.43 -16.80
CA THR A 192 -16.80 -5.33 -18.11
C THR A 192 -15.80 -4.63 -19.02
N ARG A 193 -15.12 -5.40 -19.87
CA ARG A 193 -14.38 -4.82 -20.98
C ARG A 193 -15.35 -3.98 -21.78
N PRO A 194 -15.04 -2.71 -22.08
CA PRO A 194 -15.80 -1.99 -23.08
C PRO A 194 -15.78 -2.84 -24.36
N SER A 195 -16.93 -3.24 -24.86
CA SER A 195 -17.03 -3.81 -26.19
C SER A 195 -16.53 -2.78 -27.17
N SER A 196 -15.45 -3.13 -27.87
CA SER A 196 -14.86 -2.39 -28.99
C SER A 196 -15.86 -2.13 -30.09
#